data_1a74b7f554627a1921231ae86550123f
#
_entry.id   1a74b7f554627a1921231ae86550123f
#
_cell.length_a   1.000
_cell.length_b   1.000
_cell.length_c   1.000
_cell.angle_alpha   90.00
_cell.angle_beta   90.00
_cell.angle_gamma   90.00
#
_symmetry.space_group_name_H-M   'P 1'
#
loop_
_entity.id
_entity.type
_entity.pdbx_description
1 polymer ?
#
loop_
_entity_poly.entity_id
_entity_poly.type
_entity_poly.pdbx_seq_one_letter_code
_entity_poly.pdbx_strand_id
1 'polypeptide(L)'
;GCSLKTLQVDPRGLYQETVRGGIPKGRLEAFWPHAQRAWWEVQVERNRGELPFLDTPYLKETDHVIEKARAYRDCFDPVVVLGIGGSSLGPQALVEALFHPWMALESKAGQKGPRVFFLDNLDPSTCVKALEITLEGNPLVIVISKSGETIETLVQLLAFLGGLKSRFSDWKDRLLVITDPQRGPLRKFAQEEGLQAFDLPPKVVGRFSVLSVVGLVPAEVLGIDTMELLLGAIDMDRSLREGEGRPALETAALLFLLHREKGKYTWVTMIYGDALWRVGPWRVQLLAESLGKREDLAPTPFWARGPMDQHSQLQLWLDGPKDKAFTVLRPLSHTFDLELAQGLIGSEEAKVLEGKRVQEVLEAERKATEYVLAERGCPFYRMALPLTPRALGELFFFWEMETLLLGKFYQVNPLDQPAVEKGKRLTWALLGRKGFEKERGEIEAWER
;
A
#
# COMPACT_ATOMS: atom_id res chain seq x y z
N GLY A 1 11.97 -5.51 -30.84
CA GLY A 1 11.74 -5.89 -29.46
C GLY A 1 11.16 -4.72 -28.69
N CYS A 2 9.88 -4.78 -28.31
CA CYS A 2 9.31 -3.83 -27.39
C CYS A 2 10.02 -4.01 -26.05
N SER A 3 10.90 -3.10 -25.69
CA SER A 3 11.42 -3.00 -24.34
C SER A 3 10.22 -2.81 -23.41
N LEU A 4 9.92 -3.79 -22.58
CA LEU A 4 8.93 -3.64 -21.50
C LEU A 4 9.38 -2.46 -20.65
N LYS A 5 8.60 -1.38 -20.67
CA LYS A 5 8.88 -0.21 -19.83
C LYS A 5 8.57 -0.57 -18.39
N THR A 6 9.62 -0.66 -17.58
CA THR A 6 9.54 -0.92 -16.14
C THR A 6 9.30 0.38 -15.37
N LEU A 7 9.32 0.30 -14.01
CA LEU A 7 9.18 1.47 -13.14
C LEU A 7 10.22 2.54 -13.50
N GLN A 8 9.74 3.74 -13.75
CA GLN A 8 10.58 4.91 -14.02
C GLN A 8 10.60 5.80 -12.78
N VAL A 9 11.79 6.23 -12.37
CA VAL A 9 12.01 7.14 -11.24
C VAL A 9 12.78 8.35 -11.75
N ASP A 10 12.23 9.54 -11.57
CA ASP A 10 12.84 10.79 -11.99
C ASP A 10 12.97 11.74 -10.78
N PRO A 11 14.17 11.83 -10.17
CA PRO A 11 14.41 12.63 -8.98
C PRO A 11 14.72 14.12 -9.27
N ARG A 12 14.80 14.52 -10.53
CA ARG A 12 15.30 15.85 -10.91
C ARG A 12 14.58 17.02 -10.22
N GLY A 13 13.27 16.90 -9.99
CA GLY A 13 12.49 17.92 -9.32
C GLY A 13 12.76 18.09 -7.82
N LEU A 14 13.58 17.22 -7.22
CA LEU A 14 14.02 17.35 -5.83
C LEU A 14 15.32 18.18 -5.72
N TYR A 15 15.97 18.49 -6.85
CA TYR A 15 17.17 19.29 -6.90
C TYR A 15 16.89 20.77 -7.13
N GLN A 16 17.66 21.64 -6.47
CA GLN A 16 17.52 23.09 -6.58
C GLN A 16 17.73 23.59 -8.02
N GLU A 17 18.59 22.94 -8.78
CA GLU A 17 18.89 23.29 -10.18
C GLU A 17 17.71 23.09 -11.11
N THR A 18 16.73 22.31 -10.70
CA THR A 18 15.48 22.07 -11.45
C THR A 18 14.30 22.81 -10.81
N VAL A 19 14.18 22.74 -9.48
CA VAL A 19 13.11 23.37 -8.71
C VAL A 19 13.73 24.15 -7.55
N ARG A 20 13.46 25.45 -7.49
CA ARG A 20 14.10 26.39 -6.56
C ARG A 20 14.08 25.92 -5.09
N GLY A 21 13.02 25.28 -4.65
CA GLY A 21 12.91 24.78 -3.27
C GLY A 21 13.61 23.44 -3.02
N GLY A 22 14.30 22.90 -4.01
CA GLY A 22 15.01 21.62 -3.93
C GLY A 22 16.37 21.71 -3.22
N ILE A 23 17.08 20.58 -3.22
CA ILE A 23 18.41 20.45 -2.62
C ILE A 23 19.49 20.71 -3.70
N PRO A 24 20.49 21.56 -3.41
CA PRO A 24 21.60 21.75 -4.34
C PRO A 24 22.33 20.41 -4.58
N LYS A 25 22.74 20.15 -5.83
CA LYS A 25 23.48 18.94 -6.18
C LYS A 25 24.74 18.76 -5.33
N GLY A 26 25.47 19.85 -5.10
CA GLY A 26 26.66 19.83 -4.25
C GLY A 26 26.38 19.40 -2.81
N ARG A 27 25.19 19.74 -2.29
CA ARG A 27 24.78 19.31 -0.94
C ARG A 27 24.52 17.81 -0.89
N LEU A 28 23.88 17.25 -1.90
CA LEU A 28 23.69 15.80 -1.98
C LEU A 28 25.04 15.09 -2.10
N GLU A 29 25.94 15.59 -2.94
CA GLU A 29 27.28 15.03 -3.09
C GLU A 29 28.02 14.99 -1.76
N ALA A 30 27.96 16.06 -0.98
CA ALA A 30 28.55 16.13 0.36
C ALA A 30 27.91 15.14 1.35
N PHE A 31 26.61 14.88 1.23
CA PHE A 31 25.87 13.94 2.05
C PHE A 31 26.05 12.48 1.62
N TRP A 32 26.48 12.26 0.38
CA TRP A 32 26.47 10.94 -0.25
C TRP A 32 27.24 9.86 0.50
N PRO A 33 28.44 10.12 1.07
CA PRO A 33 29.12 9.11 1.88
C PRO A 33 28.29 8.62 3.06
N HIS A 34 27.55 9.52 3.70
CA HIS A 34 26.62 9.16 4.79
C HIS A 34 25.43 8.32 4.26
N ALA A 35 24.92 8.67 3.08
CA ALA A 35 23.86 7.90 2.42
C ALA A 35 24.33 6.49 2.07
N GLN A 36 25.51 6.35 1.49
CA GLN A 36 26.10 5.04 1.16
C GLN A 36 26.28 4.15 2.38
N ARG A 37 26.65 4.74 3.52
CA ARG A 37 26.74 4.00 4.78
C ARG A 37 25.38 3.40 5.18
N ALA A 38 24.30 4.17 5.05
CA ALA A 38 22.95 3.68 5.32
C ALA A 38 22.58 2.50 4.43
N TRP A 39 22.93 2.56 3.15
CA TRP A 39 22.73 1.43 2.22
C TRP A 39 23.42 0.17 2.71
N TRP A 40 24.69 0.25 3.07
CA TRP A 40 25.47 -0.90 3.53
C TRP A 40 24.96 -1.43 4.88
N GLU A 41 24.53 -0.56 5.78
CA GLU A 41 23.92 -0.98 7.05
C GLU A 41 22.64 -1.81 6.82
N VAL A 42 21.80 -1.39 5.88
CA VAL A 42 20.59 -2.16 5.50
C VAL A 42 20.98 -3.53 4.92
N GLN A 43 22.00 -3.58 4.06
CA GLN A 43 22.47 -4.85 3.51
C GLN A 43 23.02 -5.80 4.60
N VAL A 44 23.73 -5.27 5.58
CA VAL A 44 24.22 -6.05 6.72
C VAL A 44 23.06 -6.61 7.56
N GLU A 45 22.06 -5.78 7.87
CA GLU A 45 20.87 -6.24 8.60
C GLU A 45 20.10 -7.31 7.83
N ARG A 46 19.96 -7.13 6.53
CA ARG A 46 19.33 -8.14 5.65
C ARG A 46 20.07 -9.48 5.72
N ASN A 47 21.39 -9.46 5.62
CA ASN A 47 22.22 -10.66 5.66
C ASN A 47 22.17 -11.37 7.03
N ARG A 48 21.83 -10.64 8.10
CA ARG A 48 21.59 -11.21 9.43
C ARG A 48 20.19 -11.79 9.60
N GLY A 49 19.32 -11.72 8.58
CA GLY A 49 17.95 -12.18 8.66
C GLY A 49 17.00 -11.24 9.42
N GLU A 50 17.37 -9.99 9.60
CA GLU A 50 16.55 -9.00 10.30
C GLU A 50 15.47 -8.37 9.41
N LEU A 51 15.61 -8.51 8.09
CA LEU A 51 14.70 -7.94 7.07
C LEU A 51 14.18 -9.05 6.15
N PRO A 52 13.50 -10.09 6.66
CA PRO A 52 13.14 -11.27 5.87
C PRO A 52 12.15 -10.98 4.74
N PHE A 53 11.36 -9.91 4.84
CA PHE A 53 10.41 -9.52 3.79
C PHE A 53 11.11 -9.14 2.47
N LEU A 54 12.38 -8.73 2.50
CA LEU A 54 13.16 -8.46 1.30
C LEU A 54 13.54 -9.74 0.54
N ASP A 55 13.56 -10.87 1.23
CA ASP A 55 13.98 -12.16 0.67
C ASP A 55 12.82 -13.08 0.29
N THR A 56 11.59 -12.71 0.62
CA THR A 56 10.39 -13.51 0.28
C THR A 56 10.36 -13.95 -1.19
N PRO A 57 10.70 -13.08 -2.18
CA PRO A 57 10.70 -13.48 -3.59
C PRO A 57 11.64 -14.64 -3.94
N TYR A 58 12.64 -14.90 -3.11
CA TYR A 58 13.67 -15.93 -3.35
C TYR A 58 13.41 -17.25 -2.63
N LEU A 59 12.37 -17.33 -1.78
CA LEU A 59 12.12 -18.52 -0.94
C LEU A 59 11.33 -19.59 -1.68
N LYS A 60 11.71 -20.84 -1.52
CA LYS A 60 10.94 -22.00 -2.03
C LYS A 60 9.57 -22.12 -1.39
N GLU A 61 9.45 -21.74 -0.12
CA GLU A 61 8.17 -21.73 0.61
C GLU A 61 7.14 -20.84 -0.06
N THR A 62 7.59 -19.77 -0.73
CA THR A 62 6.73 -18.87 -1.49
C THR A 62 6.06 -19.59 -2.66
N ASP A 63 6.79 -20.47 -3.37
CA ASP A 63 6.23 -21.26 -4.47
C ASP A 63 5.13 -22.20 -3.96
N HIS A 64 5.32 -22.82 -2.78
CA HIS A 64 4.30 -23.69 -2.16
C HIS A 64 3.05 -22.89 -1.78
N VAL A 65 3.20 -21.69 -1.25
CA VAL A 65 2.07 -20.79 -0.93
C VAL A 65 1.26 -20.49 -2.18
N ILE A 66 1.93 -20.09 -3.25
CA ILE A 66 1.29 -19.77 -4.54
C ILE A 66 0.53 -20.98 -5.07
N GLU A 67 1.13 -22.16 -5.05
CA GLU A 67 0.52 -23.39 -5.53
C GLU A 67 -0.74 -23.75 -4.75
N LYS A 68 -0.69 -23.66 -3.41
CA LYS A 68 -1.86 -23.93 -2.56
C LYS A 68 -2.97 -22.90 -2.78
N ALA A 69 -2.63 -21.62 -2.89
CA ALA A 69 -3.61 -20.55 -3.14
C ALA A 69 -4.28 -20.69 -4.51
N ARG A 70 -3.54 -21.16 -5.50
CA ARG A 70 -4.06 -21.38 -6.86
C ARG A 70 -5.22 -22.36 -6.91
N ALA A 71 -5.28 -23.32 -5.99
CA ALA A 71 -6.38 -24.27 -5.91
C ALA A 71 -7.75 -23.60 -5.65
N TYR A 72 -7.75 -22.39 -5.15
CA TYR A 72 -8.97 -21.59 -4.86
C TYR A 72 -9.33 -20.64 -5.99
N ARG A 73 -8.51 -20.54 -7.04
CA ARG A 73 -8.75 -19.66 -8.18
C ARG A 73 -10.00 -20.08 -8.93
N ASP A 74 -10.81 -19.11 -9.37
CA ASP A 74 -12.00 -19.28 -10.20
C ASP A 74 -13.11 -20.14 -9.59
N CYS A 75 -13.04 -20.42 -8.28
CA CYS A 75 -14.02 -21.24 -7.57
C CYS A 75 -15.10 -20.44 -6.85
N PHE A 76 -14.88 -19.19 -6.58
CA PHE A 76 -15.70 -18.39 -5.66
C PHE A 76 -16.02 -16.99 -6.21
N ASP A 77 -17.17 -16.46 -5.80
CA ASP A 77 -17.61 -15.08 -6.07
C ASP A 77 -18.73 -14.71 -5.06
N PRO A 78 -18.56 -13.74 -4.17
CA PRO A 78 -17.41 -12.87 -4.02
C PRO A 78 -16.25 -13.51 -3.25
N VAL A 79 -15.08 -12.89 -3.36
CA VAL A 79 -13.95 -13.09 -2.45
C VAL A 79 -13.96 -11.92 -1.45
N VAL A 80 -13.97 -12.24 -0.17
CA VAL A 80 -14.03 -11.23 0.90
C VAL A 80 -12.76 -11.34 1.73
N VAL A 81 -12.06 -10.24 1.88
CA VAL A 81 -10.81 -10.18 2.66
C VAL A 81 -11.05 -9.39 3.94
N LEU A 82 -10.88 -10.07 5.08
CA LEU A 82 -10.99 -9.48 6.41
C LEU A 82 -9.57 -9.19 6.92
N GLY A 83 -9.26 -7.92 7.10
CA GLY A 83 -7.95 -7.48 7.57
C GLY A 83 -7.91 -5.96 7.64
N ILE A 84 -7.03 -5.42 8.47
CA ILE A 84 -6.91 -3.97 8.67
C ILE A 84 -5.43 -3.58 8.65
N GLY A 85 -5.15 -2.30 8.35
CA GLY A 85 -3.78 -1.79 8.30
C GLY A 85 -2.91 -2.57 7.29
N GLY A 86 -1.76 -3.06 7.72
CA GLY A 86 -0.84 -3.81 6.86
C GLY A 86 -1.40 -5.11 6.29
N SER A 87 -2.46 -5.66 6.89
CA SER A 87 -3.14 -6.85 6.37
C SER A 87 -4.13 -6.52 5.24
N SER A 88 -4.39 -5.26 4.96
CA SER A 88 -5.37 -4.82 3.96
C SER A 88 -4.80 -3.86 2.92
N LEU A 89 -4.02 -2.86 3.34
CA LEU A 89 -3.59 -1.78 2.45
C LEU A 89 -2.75 -2.28 1.26
N GLY A 90 -1.83 -3.20 1.51
CA GLY A 90 -1.02 -3.81 0.44
C GLY A 90 -1.85 -4.62 -0.54
N PRO A 91 -2.64 -5.60 -0.08
CA PRO A 91 -3.54 -6.35 -0.95
C PRO A 91 -4.48 -5.48 -1.78
N GLN A 92 -5.07 -4.44 -1.19
CA GLN A 92 -5.93 -3.51 -1.94
C GLN A 92 -5.16 -2.76 -3.01
N ALA A 93 -3.98 -2.24 -2.69
CA ALA A 93 -3.14 -1.52 -3.65
C ALA A 93 -2.80 -2.40 -4.86
N LEU A 94 -2.44 -3.65 -4.60
CA LEU A 94 -2.10 -4.61 -5.64
C LEU A 94 -3.32 -4.98 -6.51
N VAL A 95 -4.42 -5.37 -5.89
CA VAL A 95 -5.61 -5.87 -6.57
C VAL A 95 -6.28 -4.76 -7.38
N GLU A 96 -6.51 -3.60 -6.79
CA GLU A 96 -7.19 -2.50 -7.47
C GLU A 96 -6.38 -1.90 -8.61
N ALA A 97 -5.05 -1.95 -8.54
CA ALA A 97 -4.19 -1.50 -9.65
C ALA A 97 -4.34 -2.36 -10.90
N LEU A 98 -4.66 -3.65 -10.76
CA LEU A 98 -4.74 -4.60 -11.87
C LEU A 98 -6.17 -4.85 -12.34
N PHE A 99 -7.17 -4.71 -11.47
CA PHE A 99 -8.56 -4.99 -11.82
C PHE A 99 -9.42 -3.74 -11.97
N HIS A 100 -9.33 -2.79 -11.16
CA HIS A 100 -10.09 -1.55 -11.03
C HIS A 100 -10.73 -1.44 -9.64
N PRO A 101 -10.78 -0.23 -9.07
CA PRO A 101 -11.42 0.00 -7.75
C PRO A 101 -12.89 -0.39 -7.65
N TRP A 102 -13.61 -0.40 -8.77
CA TRP A 102 -15.04 -0.73 -8.80
C TRP A 102 -15.35 -2.18 -9.15
N MET A 103 -14.37 -3.06 -9.13
CA MET A 103 -14.58 -4.47 -9.45
C MET A 103 -15.66 -5.15 -8.58
N ALA A 104 -15.87 -4.64 -7.36
CA ALA A 104 -16.93 -5.14 -6.47
C ALA A 104 -18.35 -4.86 -6.99
N LEU A 105 -18.50 -3.88 -7.89
CA LEU A 105 -19.79 -3.48 -8.47
C LEU A 105 -20.11 -4.20 -9.78
N GLU A 106 -19.14 -4.91 -10.35
CA GLU A 106 -19.35 -5.59 -11.62
C GLU A 106 -20.32 -6.76 -11.47
N SER A 107 -21.19 -6.93 -12.47
CA SER A 107 -22.14 -8.05 -12.50
C SER A 107 -21.49 -9.30 -13.11
N LYS A 108 -22.01 -10.48 -12.77
CA LYS A 108 -21.48 -11.76 -13.26
C LYS A 108 -21.51 -11.92 -14.78
N ALA A 109 -22.39 -11.22 -15.48
CA ALA A 109 -22.55 -11.35 -16.93
C ALA A 109 -21.38 -10.65 -17.65
N GLY A 110 -20.50 -11.44 -18.26
CA GLY A 110 -19.36 -10.95 -19.03
C GLY A 110 -18.09 -10.67 -18.23
N GLN A 111 -18.06 -10.99 -16.96
CA GLN A 111 -16.91 -10.80 -16.08
C GLN A 111 -15.83 -11.87 -16.22
N LYS A 112 -14.59 -11.43 -16.18
CA LYS A 112 -13.44 -12.30 -15.96
C LYS A 112 -13.00 -12.12 -14.48
N GLY A 113 -13.40 -13.03 -13.64
CA GLY A 113 -13.02 -13.06 -12.23
C GLY A 113 -14.12 -12.68 -11.25
N PRO A 114 -13.91 -12.91 -9.96
CA PRO A 114 -14.88 -12.66 -8.91
C PRO A 114 -14.94 -11.19 -8.49
N ARG A 115 -16.07 -10.81 -7.89
CA ARG A 115 -16.15 -9.56 -7.12
C ARG A 115 -15.26 -9.70 -5.89
N VAL A 116 -14.63 -8.60 -5.46
CA VAL A 116 -13.76 -8.58 -4.27
C VAL A 116 -14.20 -7.47 -3.34
N PHE A 117 -14.28 -7.80 -2.05
CA PHE A 117 -14.56 -6.84 -0.99
C PHE A 117 -13.44 -6.89 0.05
N PHE A 118 -12.84 -5.73 0.34
CA PHE A 118 -11.88 -5.58 1.43
C PHE A 118 -12.57 -4.91 2.61
N LEU A 119 -12.77 -5.64 3.69
CA LEU A 119 -13.32 -5.11 4.93
C LEU A 119 -12.16 -4.67 5.82
N ASP A 120 -11.78 -3.42 5.67
CA ASP A 120 -10.57 -2.82 6.24
C ASP A 120 -10.86 -1.83 7.38
N ASN A 121 -12.13 -1.75 7.78
CA ASN A 121 -12.57 -0.87 8.84
C ASN A 121 -13.76 -1.51 9.58
N LEU A 122 -14.02 -1.04 10.79
CA LEU A 122 -15.12 -1.54 11.60
C LEU A 122 -16.27 -0.55 11.57
N ASP A 123 -17.28 -0.86 10.75
CA ASP A 123 -18.51 -0.10 10.64
C ASP A 123 -19.69 -1.06 10.60
N PRO A 124 -20.71 -0.86 11.47
CA PRO A 124 -21.86 -1.78 11.53
C PRO A 124 -22.62 -1.92 10.21
N SER A 125 -22.89 -0.81 9.54
CA SER A 125 -23.65 -0.81 8.29
C SER A 125 -22.90 -1.50 7.17
N THR A 126 -21.61 -1.24 7.05
CA THR A 126 -20.74 -1.89 6.05
C THR A 126 -20.64 -3.38 6.32
N CYS A 127 -20.48 -3.77 7.60
CA CYS A 127 -20.41 -5.16 8.00
C CYS A 127 -21.69 -5.94 7.62
N VAL A 128 -22.85 -5.39 7.94
CA VAL A 128 -24.16 -5.98 7.59
C VAL A 128 -24.33 -6.11 6.08
N LYS A 129 -24.06 -5.03 5.35
CA LYS A 129 -24.22 -5.02 3.89
C LYS A 129 -23.26 -6.02 3.20
N ALA A 130 -22.02 -6.05 3.62
CA ALA A 130 -21.04 -7.00 3.09
C ALA A 130 -21.45 -8.44 3.40
N LEU A 131 -21.96 -8.72 4.60
CA LEU A 131 -22.44 -10.04 4.98
C LEU A 131 -23.63 -10.48 4.11
N GLU A 132 -24.61 -9.61 3.88
CA GLU A 132 -25.73 -9.90 3.00
C GLU A 132 -25.28 -10.32 1.60
N ILE A 133 -24.43 -9.50 0.98
CA ILE A 133 -23.89 -9.78 -0.37
C ILE A 133 -23.10 -11.10 -0.39
N THR A 134 -22.32 -11.33 0.66
CA THR A 134 -21.48 -12.55 0.77
C THR A 134 -22.35 -13.80 0.84
N LEU A 135 -23.38 -13.80 1.67
CA LEU A 135 -24.25 -14.97 1.87
C LEU A 135 -25.16 -15.26 0.69
N GLU A 136 -25.45 -14.28 -0.16
CA GLU A 136 -26.21 -14.46 -1.40
C GLU A 136 -25.39 -15.07 -2.53
N GLY A 137 -24.06 -15.00 -2.42
CA GLY A 137 -23.14 -15.51 -3.44
C GLY A 137 -22.58 -16.90 -3.16
N ASN A 138 -21.48 -17.19 -3.82
CA ASN A 138 -20.66 -18.40 -3.62
C ASN A 138 -19.29 -17.97 -3.03
N PRO A 139 -19.25 -17.56 -1.75
CA PRO A 139 -18.16 -16.80 -1.20
C PRO A 139 -16.94 -17.61 -0.80
N LEU A 140 -15.78 -16.93 -0.84
CA LEU A 140 -14.58 -17.29 -0.12
C LEU A 140 -14.23 -16.11 0.82
N VAL A 141 -13.96 -16.41 2.07
CA VAL A 141 -13.53 -15.43 3.07
C VAL A 141 -12.06 -15.69 3.41
N ILE A 142 -11.23 -14.67 3.26
CA ILE A 142 -9.81 -14.71 3.60
C ILE A 142 -9.59 -13.83 4.82
N VAL A 143 -9.13 -14.42 5.92
CA VAL A 143 -8.92 -13.73 7.20
C VAL A 143 -7.43 -13.54 7.42
N ILE A 144 -7.00 -12.30 7.59
CA ILE A 144 -5.58 -11.96 7.73
C ILE A 144 -5.37 -11.21 9.04
N SER A 145 -4.66 -11.83 9.97
CA SER A 145 -4.20 -11.20 11.22
C SER A 145 -2.94 -11.89 11.70
N LYS A 146 -1.84 -11.17 11.73
CA LYS A 146 -0.54 -11.71 12.20
C LYS A 146 -0.63 -12.17 13.64
N SER A 147 -1.10 -11.32 14.54
CA SER A 147 -1.27 -11.67 15.97
C SER A 147 -2.43 -12.65 16.21
N GLY A 148 -3.39 -12.67 15.31
CA GLY A 148 -4.65 -13.38 15.50
C GLY A 148 -5.58 -12.71 16.52
N GLU A 149 -5.19 -11.57 17.06
CA GLU A 149 -5.92 -10.83 18.12
C GLU A 149 -6.44 -9.47 17.67
N THR A 150 -6.30 -9.12 16.39
CA THR A 150 -6.77 -7.84 15.84
C THR A 150 -8.29 -7.75 16.05
N ILE A 151 -8.73 -6.79 16.87
CA ILE A 151 -10.13 -6.68 17.31
C ILE A 151 -11.08 -6.57 16.12
N GLU A 152 -10.81 -5.67 15.19
CA GLU A 152 -11.65 -5.42 14.04
C GLU A 152 -11.81 -6.67 13.18
N THR A 153 -10.73 -7.39 12.97
CA THR A 153 -10.72 -8.62 12.18
C THR A 153 -11.47 -9.75 12.88
N LEU A 154 -11.30 -9.89 14.20
CA LEU A 154 -12.05 -10.89 14.99
C LEU A 154 -13.56 -10.59 15.02
N VAL A 155 -13.93 -9.33 15.14
CA VAL A 155 -15.35 -8.93 15.09
C VAL A 155 -15.98 -9.30 13.75
N GLN A 156 -15.30 -8.96 12.66
CA GLN A 156 -15.77 -9.31 11.32
C GLN A 156 -15.81 -10.82 11.11
N LEU A 157 -14.79 -11.55 11.56
CA LEU A 157 -14.77 -13.01 11.45
C LEU A 157 -15.95 -13.64 12.21
N LEU A 158 -16.23 -13.20 13.44
CA LEU A 158 -17.35 -13.72 14.22
C LEU A 158 -18.68 -13.45 13.54
N ALA A 159 -18.85 -12.24 12.98
CA ALA A 159 -20.05 -11.89 12.23
C ALA A 159 -20.24 -12.78 10.99
N PHE A 160 -19.17 -12.95 10.20
CA PHE A 160 -19.21 -13.75 8.97
C PHE A 160 -19.32 -15.24 9.26
N LEU A 161 -18.65 -15.73 10.28
CA LEU A 161 -18.63 -17.14 10.64
C LEU A 161 -20.03 -17.66 11.03
N GLY A 162 -20.79 -16.86 11.78
CA GLY A 162 -22.18 -17.18 12.10
C GLY A 162 -23.03 -17.37 10.85
N GLY A 163 -22.93 -16.44 9.91
CA GLY A 163 -23.64 -16.51 8.63
C GLY A 163 -23.19 -17.67 7.74
N LEU A 164 -21.88 -17.87 7.62
CA LEU A 164 -21.34 -18.97 6.81
C LEU A 164 -21.77 -20.33 7.32
N LYS A 165 -21.66 -20.58 8.63
CA LYS A 165 -22.11 -21.85 9.25
C LYS A 165 -23.59 -22.11 9.07
N SER A 166 -24.41 -21.05 9.18
CA SER A 166 -25.85 -21.15 8.99
C SER A 166 -26.25 -21.44 7.54
N ARG A 167 -25.54 -20.85 6.58
CA ARG A 167 -25.90 -20.90 5.15
C ARG A 167 -25.26 -22.05 4.39
N PHE A 168 -24.02 -22.44 4.75
CA PHE A 168 -23.23 -23.40 4.00
C PHE A 168 -22.73 -24.57 4.86
N SER A 169 -23.06 -25.80 4.45
CA SER A 169 -22.53 -27.00 5.10
C SER A 169 -21.02 -27.16 4.90
N ASP A 170 -20.50 -26.63 3.79
CA ASP A 170 -19.10 -26.62 3.44
C ASP A 170 -18.36 -25.34 3.84
N TRP A 171 -18.79 -24.67 4.91
CA TRP A 171 -18.23 -23.40 5.35
C TRP A 171 -16.72 -23.43 5.59
N LYS A 172 -16.18 -24.61 6.00
CA LYS A 172 -14.73 -24.77 6.23
C LYS A 172 -13.91 -24.61 4.94
N ASP A 173 -14.47 -25.02 3.80
CA ASP A 173 -13.82 -24.88 2.49
C ASP A 173 -13.92 -23.46 1.94
N ARG A 174 -14.68 -22.58 2.60
CA ARG A 174 -14.90 -21.19 2.23
C ARG A 174 -14.15 -20.19 3.09
N LEU A 175 -13.20 -20.69 3.88
CA LEU A 175 -12.45 -19.88 4.82
C LEU A 175 -10.96 -20.18 4.73
N LEU A 176 -10.16 -19.18 4.35
CA LEU A 176 -8.70 -19.24 4.38
C LEU A 176 -8.19 -18.36 5.50
N VAL A 177 -7.20 -18.85 6.25
CA VAL A 177 -6.61 -18.13 7.37
C VAL A 177 -5.15 -17.80 7.08
N ILE A 178 -4.76 -16.56 7.28
CA ILE A 178 -3.37 -16.10 7.17
C ILE A 178 -2.98 -15.50 8.51
N THR A 179 -2.09 -16.15 9.23
CA THR A 179 -1.72 -15.78 10.60
C THR A 179 -0.36 -16.35 11.00
N ASP A 180 0.13 -16.00 12.19
CA ASP A 180 1.34 -16.57 12.78
C ASP A 180 1.33 -18.10 12.66
N PRO A 181 2.47 -18.74 12.35
CA PRO A 181 2.51 -20.19 12.16
C PRO A 181 2.26 -21.01 13.43
N GLN A 182 2.44 -20.44 14.63
CA GLN A 182 2.40 -21.19 15.88
C GLN A 182 1.53 -20.56 16.97
N ARG A 183 1.32 -19.24 16.95
CA ARG A 183 0.74 -18.48 18.06
C ARG A 183 -0.56 -17.79 17.70
N GLY A 184 -1.34 -17.50 18.74
CA GLY A 184 -2.53 -16.68 18.66
C GLY A 184 -3.83 -17.45 18.50
N PRO A 185 -4.96 -16.79 18.80
CA PRO A 185 -6.27 -17.46 18.79
C PRO A 185 -6.72 -17.86 17.38
N LEU A 186 -6.29 -17.13 16.35
CA LEU A 186 -6.67 -17.45 14.96
C LEU A 186 -5.95 -18.74 14.49
N ARG A 187 -4.68 -18.93 14.85
CA ARG A 187 -3.96 -20.17 14.57
C ARG A 187 -4.62 -21.35 15.29
N LYS A 188 -4.94 -21.18 16.57
CA LYS A 188 -5.62 -22.20 17.36
C LYS A 188 -6.96 -22.59 16.74
N PHE A 189 -7.75 -21.61 16.35
CA PHE A 189 -9.03 -21.82 15.67
C PHE A 189 -8.86 -22.61 14.37
N ALA A 190 -7.89 -22.24 13.54
CA ALA A 190 -7.62 -22.95 12.29
C ALA A 190 -7.21 -24.40 12.50
N GLN A 191 -6.39 -24.67 13.52
CA GLN A 191 -5.97 -26.03 13.87
C GLN A 191 -7.13 -26.87 14.40
N GLU A 192 -7.92 -26.35 15.33
CA GLU A 192 -9.06 -27.05 15.93
C GLU A 192 -10.13 -27.39 14.90
N GLU A 193 -10.38 -26.52 13.94
CA GLU A 193 -11.41 -26.71 12.91
C GLU A 193 -10.87 -27.36 11.63
N GLY A 194 -9.57 -27.59 11.54
CA GLY A 194 -8.95 -28.18 10.34
C GLY A 194 -9.03 -27.28 9.11
N LEU A 195 -8.92 -25.95 9.28
CA LEU A 195 -9.00 -24.99 8.19
C LEU A 195 -7.68 -24.88 7.43
N GLN A 196 -7.78 -24.51 6.15
CA GLN A 196 -6.60 -24.15 5.38
C GLN A 196 -6.02 -22.87 5.95
N ALA A 197 -4.77 -22.94 6.40
CA ALA A 197 -4.05 -21.79 6.95
C ALA A 197 -2.72 -21.61 6.23
N PHE A 198 -2.34 -20.33 6.07
CA PHE A 198 -1.07 -19.93 5.50
C PHE A 198 -0.24 -19.23 6.57
N ASP A 199 1.04 -19.55 6.61
CA ASP A 199 1.96 -19.04 7.63
C ASP A 199 2.46 -17.63 7.29
N LEU A 200 2.17 -16.69 8.17
CA LEU A 200 2.75 -15.35 8.12
C LEU A 200 3.96 -15.32 9.05
N PRO A 201 5.19 -15.19 8.50
CA PRO A 201 6.39 -15.23 9.34
C PRO A 201 6.39 -14.12 10.38
N PRO A 202 6.74 -14.41 11.66
CA PRO A 202 6.64 -13.43 12.75
C PRO A 202 7.43 -12.13 12.53
N LYS A 203 8.57 -12.21 11.83
CA LYS A 203 9.42 -11.05 11.54
C LYS A 203 8.98 -10.22 10.34
N VAL A 204 7.94 -10.65 9.61
CA VAL A 204 7.37 -9.87 8.52
C VAL A 204 6.38 -8.87 9.09
N VAL A 205 6.78 -7.62 9.15
CA VAL A 205 5.97 -6.52 9.68
C VAL A 205 4.82 -6.21 8.71
N GLY A 206 3.63 -5.90 9.23
CA GLY A 206 2.41 -5.72 8.44
C GLY A 206 2.56 -4.79 7.24
N ARG A 207 3.10 -3.61 7.44
CA ARG A 207 3.30 -2.60 6.38
C ARG A 207 4.37 -2.97 5.35
N PHE A 208 5.18 -4.02 5.62
CA PHE A 208 6.18 -4.58 4.71
C PHE A 208 5.76 -5.95 4.16
N SER A 209 4.47 -6.29 4.24
CA SER A 209 4.01 -7.67 3.98
C SER A 209 3.35 -7.89 2.62
N VAL A 210 3.23 -6.88 1.76
CA VAL A 210 2.50 -7.01 0.49
C VAL A 210 3.08 -8.07 -0.44
N LEU A 211 4.40 -8.29 -0.41
CA LEU A 211 5.08 -9.33 -1.21
C LEU A 211 5.16 -10.68 -0.48
N SER A 212 4.57 -10.79 0.72
CA SER A 212 4.43 -12.04 1.47
C SER A 212 3.07 -12.71 1.19
N VAL A 213 2.77 -13.77 1.96
CA VAL A 213 1.46 -14.45 1.92
C VAL A 213 0.28 -13.47 1.99
N VAL A 214 0.44 -12.34 2.67
CA VAL A 214 -0.60 -11.33 2.84
C VAL A 214 -1.09 -10.77 1.51
N GLY A 215 -0.18 -10.46 0.59
CA GLY A 215 -0.52 -10.01 -0.75
C GLY A 215 -0.66 -11.16 -1.75
N LEU A 216 0.19 -12.19 -1.63
CA LEU A 216 0.25 -13.29 -2.61
C LEU A 216 -1.01 -14.16 -2.60
N VAL A 217 -1.54 -14.50 -1.43
CA VAL A 217 -2.70 -15.40 -1.34
C VAL A 217 -3.96 -14.75 -1.96
N PRO A 218 -4.38 -13.55 -1.56
CA PRO A 218 -5.51 -12.89 -2.22
C PRO A 218 -5.30 -12.70 -3.72
N ALA A 219 -4.10 -12.27 -4.11
CA ALA A 219 -3.76 -12.03 -5.51
C ALA A 219 -3.87 -13.31 -6.36
N GLU A 220 -3.31 -14.42 -5.88
CA GLU A 220 -3.34 -15.69 -6.59
C GLU A 220 -4.77 -16.23 -6.71
N VAL A 221 -5.57 -16.14 -5.64
CA VAL A 221 -6.98 -16.53 -5.64
C VAL A 221 -7.77 -15.74 -6.69
N LEU A 222 -7.42 -14.48 -6.89
CA LEU A 222 -8.08 -13.60 -7.85
C LEU A 222 -7.55 -13.71 -9.28
N GLY A 223 -6.56 -14.56 -9.51
CA GLY A 223 -6.02 -14.78 -10.86
C GLY A 223 -4.92 -13.81 -11.27
N ILE A 224 -4.31 -13.08 -10.35
CA ILE A 224 -3.15 -12.25 -10.62
C ILE A 224 -1.92 -13.14 -10.79
N ASP A 225 -1.06 -12.79 -11.74
CA ASP A 225 0.22 -13.48 -11.92
C ASP A 225 1.22 -13.06 -10.83
N THR A 226 1.21 -13.81 -9.73
CA THR A 226 2.05 -13.52 -8.57
C THR A 226 3.52 -13.83 -8.84
N MET A 227 3.84 -14.73 -9.76
CA MET A 227 5.24 -14.98 -10.15
C MET A 227 5.82 -13.75 -10.83
N GLU A 228 5.08 -13.08 -11.70
CA GLU A 228 5.50 -11.83 -12.32
C GLU A 228 5.67 -10.72 -11.28
N LEU A 229 4.79 -10.65 -10.28
CA LEU A 229 4.93 -9.71 -9.16
C LEU A 229 6.27 -9.91 -8.44
N LEU A 230 6.60 -11.16 -8.10
CA LEU A 230 7.85 -11.49 -7.41
C LEU A 230 9.08 -11.26 -8.29
N LEU A 231 8.99 -11.55 -9.58
CA LEU A 231 10.07 -11.26 -10.53
C LEU A 231 10.34 -9.76 -10.63
N GLY A 232 9.30 -8.93 -10.56
CA GLY A 232 9.44 -7.47 -10.49
C GLY A 232 10.22 -7.03 -9.25
N ALA A 233 9.89 -7.60 -8.11
CA ALA A 233 10.64 -7.34 -6.87
C ALA A 233 12.11 -7.75 -6.99
N ILE A 234 12.38 -8.90 -7.59
CA ILE A 234 13.75 -9.39 -7.88
C ILE A 234 14.49 -8.45 -8.82
N ASP A 235 13.83 -7.99 -9.88
CA ASP A 235 14.42 -7.04 -10.83
C ASP A 235 14.83 -5.74 -10.13
N MET A 236 13.95 -5.20 -9.28
CA MET A 236 14.26 -3.98 -8.53
C MET A 236 15.39 -4.22 -7.53
N ASP A 237 15.37 -5.32 -6.81
CA ASP A 237 16.44 -5.68 -5.87
C ASP A 237 17.80 -5.75 -6.56
N ARG A 238 17.86 -6.42 -7.72
CA ARG A 238 19.06 -6.51 -8.53
C ARG A 238 19.53 -5.13 -8.99
N SER A 239 18.63 -4.34 -9.53
CA SER A 239 18.93 -2.98 -9.99
C SER A 239 19.50 -2.11 -8.88
N LEU A 240 18.90 -2.17 -7.68
CA LEU A 240 19.39 -1.40 -6.54
C LEU A 240 20.75 -1.88 -6.07
N ARG A 241 21.01 -3.18 -6.05
CA ARG A 241 22.33 -3.74 -5.69
C ARG A 241 23.39 -3.31 -6.70
N GLU A 242 23.13 -3.39 -7.98
CA GLU A 242 24.03 -2.96 -9.04
C GLU A 242 24.33 -1.45 -8.98
N GLY A 243 23.35 -0.65 -8.59
CA GLY A 243 23.45 0.79 -8.44
C GLY A 243 23.84 1.26 -7.04
N GLU A 244 24.26 0.35 -6.15
CA GLU A 244 24.64 0.66 -4.75
C GLU A 244 23.54 1.47 -4.01
N GLY A 245 22.29 1.09 -4.24
CA GLY A 245 21.12 1.69 -3.67
C GLY A 245 20.36 2.68 -4.55
N ARG A 246 20.97 3.15 -5.64
CA ARG A 246 20.29 4.08 -6.55
C ARG A 246 19.23 3.37 -7.40
N PRO A 247 18.09 4.04 -7.65
CA PRO A 247 17.73 5.41 -7.28
C PRO A 247 17.09 5.57 -5.88
N ALA A 248 16.75 4.49 -5.17
CA ALA A 248 16.07 4.57 -3.86
C ALA A 248 16.86 5.37 -2.82
N LEU A 249 18.19 5.20 -2.79
CA LEU A 249 19.07 5.93 -1.88
C LEU A 249 19.06 7.43 -2.21
N GLU A 250 19.02 7.78 -3.48
CA GLU A 250 18.97 9.17 -3.92
C GLU A 250 17.69 9.85 -3.49
N THR A 251 16.53 9.24 -3.73
CA THR A 251 15.24 9.83 -3.33
C THR A 251 15.11 9.89 -1.81
N ALA A 252 15.54 8.87 -1.09
CA ALA A 252 15.54 8.86 0.39
C ALA A 252 16.41 9.99 0.95
N ALA A 253 17.65 10.14 0.44
CA ALA A 253 18.56 11.18 0.88
C ALA A 253 18.01 12.59 0.61
N LEU A 254 17.46 12.81 -0.59
CA LEU A 254 16.87 14.09 -0.96
C LEU A 254 15.65 14.43 -0.10
N LEU A 255 14.76 13.49 0.15
CA LEU A 255 13.61 13.70 1.02
C LEU A 255 14.04 14.05 2.45
N PHE A 256 15.02 13.33 2.98
CA PHE A 256 15.56 13.60 4.31
C PHE A 256 16.18 15.01 4.40
N LEU A 257 17.01 15.38 3.43
CA LEU A 257 17.63 16.70 3.38
C LEU A 257 16.60 17.82 3.21
N LEU A 258 15.58 17.61 2.39
CA LEU A 258 14.46 18.54 2.25
C LEU A 258 13.74 18.78 3.58
N HIS A 259 13.53 17.72 4.35
CA HIS A 259 12.95 17.85 5.68
C HIS A 259 13.89 18.63 6.61
N ARG A 260 15.13 18.18 6.76
CA ARG A 260 16.09 18.71 7.72
C ARG A 260 16.55 20.13 7.41
N GLU A 261 16.77 20.45 6.15
CA GLU A 261 17.44 21.70 5.76
C GLU A 261 16.49 22.70 5.08
N LYS A 262 15.36 22.25 4.55
CA LYS A 262 14.41 23.11 3.83
C LYS A 262 13.02 23.17 4.48
N GLY A 263 12.84 22.51 5.62
CA GLY A 263 11.56 22.51 6.32
C GLY A 263 10.42 21.80 5.58
N LYS A 264 10.73 20.86 4.67
CA LYS A 264 9.72 20.10 3.92
C LYS A 264 9.34 18.84 4.72
N TYR A 265 8.59 19.04 5.78
CA TYR A 265 8.21 17.96 6.70
C TYR A 265 6.88 17.28 6.36
N THR A 266 6.10 17.79 5.43
CA THR A 266 4.90 17.14 4.89
C THR A 266 5.22 16.56 3.52
N TRP A 267 5.06 15.24 3.39
CA TRP A 267 5.37 14.54 2.15
C TRP A 267 4.10 14.04 1.50
N VAL A 268 3.74 14.64 0.38
CA VAL A 268 2.50 14.36 -0.34
C VAL A 268 2.78 13.40 -1.50
N THR A 269 2.10 12.27 -1.52
CA THR A 269 2.08 11.38 -2.68
C THR A 269 0.85 11.74 -3.51
N MET A 270 1.06 12.41 -4.64
CA MET A 270 0.01 12.81 -5.58
C MET A 270 -0.13 11.75 -6.67
N ILE A 271 -1.29 11.13 -6.75
CA ILE A 271 -1.53 9.99 -7.62
C ILE A 271 -2.49 10.36 -8.74
N TYR A 272 -2.02 10.19 -9.97
CA TYR A 272 -2.84 10.27 -11.17
C TYR A 272 -3.17 8.87 -11.64
N GLY A 273 -4.43 8.62 -11.95
CA GLY A 273 -4.92 7.30 -12.32
C GLY A 273 -5.58 6.57 -11.14
N ASP A 274 -6.89 6.35 -11.23
CA ASP A 274 -7.67 5.73 -10.16
C ASP A 274 -7.20 4.32 -9.81
N ALA A 275 -6.65 3.59 -10.77
CA ALA A 275 -6.09 2.26 -10.52
C ALA A 275 -4.99 2.26 -9.44
N LEU A 276 -4.25 3.35 -9.30
CA LEU A 276 -3.12 3.45 -8.37
C LEU A 276 -3.45 4.15 -7.04
N TRP A 277 -4.68 4.63 -6.85
CA TRP A 277 -4.93 5.49 -5.69
C TRP A 277 -4.74 4.79 -4.35
N ARG A 278 -5.00 3.47 -4.26
CA ARG A 278 -4.79 2.69 -3.02
C ARG A 278 -3.32 2.51 -2.66
N VAL A 279 -2.43 2.74 -3.60
CA VAL A 279 -0.99 2.80 -3.32
C VAL A 279 -0.66 3.97 -2.38
N GLY A 280 -1.42 5.06 -2.46
CA GLY A 280 -1.27 6.22 -1.57
C GLY A 280 -1.42 5.87 -0.09
N PRO A 281 -2.57 5.35 0.36
CA PRO A 281 -2.74 4.90 1.75
C PRO A 281 -1.70 3.86 2.19
N TRP A 282 -1.33 2.93 1.32
CA TRP A 282 -0.28 1.96 1.60
C TRP A 282 1.06 2.63 1.90
N ARG A 283 1.48 3.58 1.07
CA ARG A 283 2.73 4.32 1.28
C ARG A 283 2.66 5.19 2.54
N VAL A 284 1.51 5.80 2.81
CA VAL A 284 1.33 6.61 4.03
C VAL A 284 1.56 5.77 5.28
N GLN A 285 0.98 4.58 5.37
CA GLN A 285 1.24 3.69 6.49
C GLN A 285 2.72 3.29 6.58
N LEU A 286 3.30 2.94 5.43
CA LEU A 286 4.71 2.54 5.36
C LEU A 286 5.62 3.62 5.95
N LEU A 287 5.45 4.86 5.53
CA LEU A 287 6.25 5.98 6.02
C LEU A 287 5.89 6.40 7.45
N ALA A 288 4.61 6.53 7.76
CA ALA A 288 4.16 7.03 9.06
C ALA A 288 4.58 6.11 10.21
N GLU A 289 4.26 4.83 10.13
CA GLU A 289 4.60 3.88 11.20
C GLU A 289 6.10 3.57 11.27
N SER A 290 6.80 3.62 10.14
CA SER A 290 8.24 3.33 10.12
C SER A 290 9.08 4.49 10.63
N LEU A 291 8.71 5.73 10.34
CA LEU A 291 9.51 6.92 10.65
C LEU A 291 8.99 7.75 11.81
N GLY A 292 7.72 7.63 12.16
CA GLY A 292 7.08 8.40 13.20
C GLY A 292 7.38 7.87 14.61
N LYS A 293 8.63 7.99 15.06
CA LYS A 293 9.11 7.43 16.34
C LYS A 293 9.63 8.48 17.33
N ARG A 294 9.83 9.72 16.85
CA ARG A 294 10.41 10.81 17.65
C ARG A 294 9.52 12.03 17.53
N GLU A 295 9.27 12.73 18.65
CA GLU A 295 8.47 13.96 18.65
C GLU A 295 9.17 15.12 17.95
N ASP A 296 10.50 15.14 17.97
CA ASP A 296 11.32 16.22 17.42
C ASP A 296 11.60 16.07 15.92
N LEU A 297 11.46 14.88 15.36
CA LEU A 297 11.88 14.64 13.96
C LEU A 297 11.15 13.46 13.35
N ALA A 298 10.14 13.74 12.55
CA ALA A 298 9.45 12.76 11.71
C ALA A 298 8.71 13.49 10.60
N PRO A 299 8.66 12.96 9.37
CA PRO A 299 7.83 13.54 8.33
C PRO A 299 6.37 13.19 8.57
N THR A 300 5.46 14.03 8.05
CA THR A 300 4.04 13.73 8.00
C THR A 300 3.71 13.30 6.57
N PRO A 301 3.52 12.00 6.30
CA PRO A 301 3.13 11.56 4.98
C PRO A 301 1.64 11.77 4.75
N PHE A 302 1.32 12.11 3.50
CA PHE A 302 -0.04 12.39 3.07
C PHE A 302 -0.23 11.87 1.65
N TRP A 303 -1.45 11.63 1.23
CA TRP A 303 -1.72 11.23 -0.16
C TRP A 303 -2.85 12.06 -0.74
N ALA A 304 -2.80 12.26 -2.04
CA ALA A 304 -3.76 13.04 -2.80
C ALA A 304 -4.03 12.39 -4.16
N ARG A 305 -5.14 12.74 -4.77
CA ARG A 305 -5.56 12.21 -6.07
C ARG A 305 -5.60 13.31 -7.11
N GLY A 306 -5.00 13.10 -8.24
CA GLY A 306 -5.10 13.97 -9.37
C GLY A 306 -6.11 13.45 -10.40
N PRO A 307 -6.92 14.35 -11.01
CA PRO A 307 -6.96 15.80 -10.75
C PRO A 307 -7.87 16.26 -9.60
N MET A 308 -8.54 15.35 -8.89
CA MET A 308 -9.48 15.70 -7.83
C MET A 308 -8.94 16.74 -6.84
N ASP A 309 -7.74 16.54 -6.35
CA ASP A 309 -7.13 17.42 -5.34
C ASP A 309 -6.47 18.67 -5.92
N GLN A 310 -6.43 18.82 -7.23
CA GLN A 310 -6.17 20.11 -7.88
C GLN A 310 -7.31 21.09 -7.61
N HIS A 311 -8.51 20.56 -7.35
CA HIS A 311 -9.72 21.32 -7.05
C HIS A 311 -10.02 21.44 -5.55
N SER A 312 -9.14 20.92 -4.69
CA SER A 312 -9.35 20.95 -3.24
C SER A 312 -8.12 21.43 -2.46
N GLN A 313 -6.90 21.07 -2.87
CA GLN A 313 -5.68 21.29 -2.09
C GLN A 313 -4.62 22.12 -2.81
N LEU A 314 -4.62 22.18 -4.12
CA LEU A 314 -3.57 22.83 -4.91
C LEU A 314 -3.39 24.31 -4.54
N GLN A 315 -4.47 25.03 -4.22
CA GLN A 315 -4.41 26.40 -3.76
C GLN A 315 -3.51 26.55 -2.52
N LEU A 316 -3.68 25.65 -1.54
CA LEU A 316 -2.84 25.62 -0.35
C LEU A 316 -1.38 25.35 -0.69
N TRP A 317 -1.15 24.43 -1.59
CA TRP A 317 0.23 24.03 -1.98
C TRP A 317 0.98 25.15 -2.65
N LEU A 318 0.30 25.93 -3.48
CA LEU A 318 0.91 27.00 -4.27
C LEU A 318 1.06 28.31 -3.50
N ASP A 319 0.05 28.74 -2.74
CA ASP A 319 0.02 30.00 -2.04
C ASP A 319 0.20 29.90 -0.52
N GLY A 320 0.09 28.70 0.03
CA GLY A 320 0.29 28.47 1.45
C GLY A 320 1.76 28.24 1.84
N PRO A 321 2.01 27.75 3.06
CA PRO A 321 3.38 27.48 3.52
C PRO A 321 4.12 26.48 2.61
N LYS A 322 5.40 26.77 2.35
CA LYS A 322 6.26 25.93 1.50
C LYS A 322 6.95 24.84 2.33
N ASP A 323 6.14 23.99 2.98
CA ASP A 323 6.57 22.96 3.91
C ASP A 323 6.37 21.54 3.36
N LYS A 324 6.17 21.40 2.05
CA LYS A 324 5.83 20.12 1.42
C LYS A 324 6.85 19.69 0.38
N ALA A 325 7.08 18.38 0.32
CA ALA A 325 7.73 17.72 -0.80
C ALA A 325 6.74 16.74 -1.42
N PHE A 326 6.78 16.60 -2.74
CA PHE A 326 5.78 15.80 -3.45
C PHE A 326 6.41 14.61 -4.15
N THR A 327 5.65 13.53 -4.25
CA THR A 327 5.91 12.42 -5.16
C THR A 327 4.73 12.33 -6.12
N VAL A 328 4.98 12.42 -7.42
CA VAL A 328 3.94 12.29 -8.43
C VAL A 328 4.01 10.89 -9.02
N LEU A 329 2.97 10.10 -8.80
CA LEU A 329 2.86 8.73 -9.31
C LEU A 329 1.78 8.67 -10.39
N ARG A 330 2.10 8.03 -11.53
CA ARG A 330 1.15 7.84 -12.63
C ARG A 330 1.34 6.51 -13.34
N PRO A 331 0.27 5.96 -13.94
CA PRO A 331 0.43 4.85 -14.89
C PRO A 331 0.97 5.36 -16.22
N LEU A 332 1.79 4.56 -16.90
CA LEU A 332 2.29 4.89 -18.26
C LEU A 332 1.19 4.77 -19.32
N SER A 333 0.19 3.93 -19.05
CA SER A 333 -0.98 3.76 -19.90
C SER A 333 -2.16 3.30 -19.05
N HIS A 334 -3.36 3.49 -19.54
CA HIS A 334 -4.58 3.05 -18.88
C HIS A 334 -5.11 1.79 -19.54
N THR A 335 -5.70 0.87 -18.75
CA THR A 335 -6.29 -0.37 -19.24
C THR A 335 -7.46 -0.09 -20.18
N PHE A 336 -8.26 0.92 -19.86
CA PHE A 336 -9.38 1.38 -20.66
C PHE A 336 -9.26 2.88 -20.93
N ASP A 337 -9.77 3.32 -22.06
CA ASP A 337 -9.78 4.73 -22.42
C ASP A 337 -11.00 5.02 -23.29
N LEU A 338 -11.34 6.29 -23.44
CA LEU A 338 -12.52 6.74 -24.13
C LEU A 338 -12.17 7.95 -25.01
N GLU A 339 -12.57 7.90 -26.27
CA GLU A 339 -12.52 9.06 -27.16
C GLU A 339 -13.74 9.96 -26.91
N LEU A 340 -13.48 11.26 -26.79
CA LEU A 340 -14.52 12.24 -26.50
C LEU A 340 -15.35 12.57 -27.75
N ALA A 341 -16.66 12.46 -27.62
CA ALA A 341 -17.62 12.62 -28.71
C ALA A 341 -17.63 14.08 -29.23
N GLN A 342 -17.99 14.20 -30.51
CA GLN A 342 -18.03 15.47 -31.21
C GLN A 342 -19.48 15.99 -31.36
N GLY A 343 -19.63 17.32 -31.43
CA GLY A 343 -20.89 17.97 -31.83
C GLY A 343 -21.97 17.97 -30.75
N LEU A 344 -21.66 17.60 -29.52
CA LEU A 344 -22.67 17.50 -28.44
C LEU A 344 -22.84 18.80 -27.65
N ILE A 345 -21.78 19.58 -27.51
CA ILE A 345 -21.77 20.86 -26.79
C ILE A 345 -21.17 21.90 -27.68
N GLY A 346 -21.90 22.99 -27.93
CA GLY A 346 -21.53 24.04 -28.91
C GLY A 346 -20.56 25.09 -28.38
N SER A 347 -19.79 24.85 -27.34
CA SER A 347 -18.80 25.76 -26.81
C SER A 347 -17.42 25.58 -27.46
N GLU A 348 -16.61 26.65 -27.42
CA GLU A 348 -15.22 26.59 -27.87
C GLU A 348 -14.39 25.60 -27.05
N GLU A 349 -14.60 25.60 -25.74
CA GLU A 349 -13.93 24.68 -24.81
C GLU A 349 -14.22 23.21 -25.15
N ALA A 350 -15.48 22.91 -25.44
CA ALA A 350 -15.87 21.54 -25.82
C ALA A 350 -15.20 21.12 -27.15
N LYS A 351 -15.11 22.06 -28.12
CA LYS A 351 -14.46 21.80 -29.40
C LYS A 351 -12.98 21.40 -29.25
N VAL A 352 -12.28 22.04 -28.32
CA VAL A 352 -10.88 21.70 -28.04
C VAL A 352 -10.76 20.27 -27.49
N LEU A 353 -11.73 19.80 -26.73
CA LEU A 353 -11.74 18.48 -26.13
C LEU A 353 -12.21 17.38 -27.08
N GLU A 354 -13.06 17.70 -28.04
CA GLU A 354 -13.63 16.77 -28.99
C GLU A 354 -12.56 15.98 -29.75
N GLY A 355 -12.75 14.67 -29.85
CA GLY A 355 -11.83 13.76 -30.53
C GLY A 355 -10.58 13.39 -29.72
N LYS A 356 -10.34 14.03 -28.60
CA LYS A 356 -9.28 13.63 -27.67
C LYS A 356 -9.69 12.42 -26.84
N ARG A 357 -8.72 11.76 -26.27
CA ARG A 357 -8.97 10.67 -25.34
C ARG A 357 -8.91 11.21 -23.91
N VAL A 358 -9.63 10.56 -22.98
CA VAL A 358 -9.65 10.96 -21.57
C VAL A 358 -8.23 11.00 -20.98
N GLN A 359 -7.38 10.01 -21.32
CA GLN A 359 -5.99 9.98 -20.84
C GLN A 359 -5.16 11.18 -21.33
N GLU A 360 -5.44 11.72 -22.51
CA GLU A 360 -4.73 12.92 -23.02
C GLU A 360 -5.02 14.14 -22.14
N VAL A 361 -6.27 14.30 -21.75
CA VAL A 361 -6.69 15.39 -20.85
C VAL A 361 -6.05 15.23 -19.47
N LEU A 362 -6.07 13.99 -18.93
CA LEU A 362 -5.45 13.67 -17.66
C LEU A 362 -3.94 13.99 -17.66
N GLU A 363 -3.23 13.63 -18.74
CA GLU A 363 -1.81 13.92 -18.90
C GLU A 363 -1.54 15.43 -18.98
N ALA A 364 -2.38 16.17 -19.67
CA ALA A 364 -2.26 17.63 -19.75
C ALA A 364 -2.42 18.28 -18.36
N GLU A 365 -3.39 17.82 -17.57
CA GLU A 365 -3.61 18.31 -16.22
C GLU A 365 -2.43 17.98 -15.29
N ARG A 366 -1.87 16.78 -15.39
CA ARG A 366 -0.68 16.38 -14.62
C ARG A 366 0.53 17.26 -14.96
N LYS A 367 0.82 17.39 -16.25
CA LYS A 367 1.96 18.21 -16.72
C LYS A 367 1.84 19.66 -16.28
N ALA A 368 0.64 20.25 -16.41
CA ALA A 368 0.38 21.61 -15.96
C ALA A 368 0.57 21.75 -14.44
N THR A 369 0.10 20.79 -13.67
CA THR A 369 0.24 20.80 -12.21
C THR A 369 1.70 20.68 -11.80
N GLU A 370 2.46 19.78 -12.40
CA GLU A 370 3.90 19.67 -12.16
C GLU A 370 4.63 20.97 -12.48
N TYR A 371 4.27 21.62 -13.59
CA TYR A 371 4.87 22.88 -13.97
C TYR A 371 4.62 23.99 -12.93
N VAL A 372 3.37 24.16 -12.47
CA VAL A 372 3.08 25.21 -11.48
C VAL A 372 3.70 24.90 -10.11
N LEU A 373 3.81 23.63 -9.74
CA LEU A 373 4.56 23.23 -8.54
C LEU A 373 6.03 23.65 -8.66
N ALA A 374 6.67 23.34 -9.78
CA ALA A 374 8.06 23.70 -10.05
C ALA A 374 8.26 25.22 -10.06
N GLU A 375 7.38 25.97 -10.74
CA GLU A 375 7.41 27.43 -10.82
C GLU A 375 7.33 28.07 -9.44
N ARG A 376 6.52 27.50 -8.53
CA ARG A 376 6.38 27.98 -7.15
C ARG A 376 7.44 27.44 -6.19
N GLY A 377 8.44 26.72 -6.69
CA GLY A 377 9.53 26.20 -5.89
C GLY A 377 9.15 25.01 -4.99
N CYS A 378 8.11 24.26 -5.36
CA CYS A 378 7.66 23.07 -4.66
C CYS A 378 8.40 21.84 -5.19
N PRO A 379 9.31 21.23 -4.43
CA PRO A 379 10.10 20.09 -4.92
C PRO A 379 9.26 18.84 -5.05
N PHE A 380 9.49 18.08 -6.11
CA PHE A 380 8.81 16.81 -6.34
C PHE A 380 9.67 15.85 -7.16
N TYR A 381 9.46 14.55 -6.98
CA TYR A 381 9.97 13.56 -7.91
C TYR A 381 8.85 12.80 -8.57
N ARG A 382 9.13 12.27 -9.76
CA ARG A 382 8.15 11.55 -10.57
C ARG A 382 8.40 10.08 -10.56
N MET A 383 7.31 9.31 -10.50
CA MET A 383 7.33 7.87 -10.71
C MET A 383 6.25 7.50 -11.72
N ALA A 384 6.60 6.62 -12.66
CA ALA A 384 5.66 6.12 -13.64
C ALA A 384 5.89 4.63 -13.87
N LEU A 385 4.81 3.88 -14.08
CA LEU A 385 4.88 2.44 -14.28
C LEU A 385 3.76 1.94 -15.17
N PRO A 386 3.98 0.85 -15.93
CA PRO A 386 2.86 0.14 -16.54
C PRO A 386 2.04 -0.56 -15.45
N LEU A 387 0.75 -0.75 -15.70
CA LEU A 387 -0.16 -1.46 -14.78
C LEU A 387 -0.01 -2.98 -14.99
N THR A 388 1.10 -3.52 -14.54
CA THR A 388 1.44 -4.94 -14.63
C THR A 388 1.87 -5.46 -13.28
N PRO A 389 1.69 -6.76 -12.99
CA PRO A 389 2.21 -7.35 -11.75
C PRO A 389 3.71 -7.10 -11.58
N ARG A 390 4.49 -7.21 -12.65
CA ARG A 390 5.93 -7.02 -12.63
C ARG A 390 6.33 -5.61 -12.17
N ALA A 391 5.70 -4.59 -12.75
CA ALA A 391 6.00 -3.20 -12.38
C ALA A 391 5.54 -2.87 -10.95
N LEU A 392 4.44 -3.44 -10.50
CA LEU A 392 3.98 -3.28 -9.12
C LEU A 392 4.95 -3.93 -8.12
N GLY A 393 5.52 -5.08 -8.45
CA GLY A 393 6.57 -5.71 -7.65
C GLY A 393 7.79 -4.81 -7.50
N GLU A 394 8.19 -4.15 -8.58
CA GLU A 394 9.27 -3.15 -8.55
C GLU A 394 8.93 -1.98 -7.64
N LEU A 395 7.70 -1.45 -7.75
CA LEU A 395 7.26 -0.30 -6.96
C LEU A 395 7.23 -0.60 -5.45
N PHE A 396 6.64 -1.71 -5.06
CA PHE A 396 6.56 -2.10 -3.65
C PHE A 396 7.96 -2.29 -3.06
N PHE A 397 8.82 -3.00 -3.75
CA PHE A 397 10.20 -3.22 -3.29
C PHE A 397 10.97 -1.89 -3.18
N PHE A 398 10.84 -1.02 -4.18
CA PHE A 398 11.49 0.29 -4.19
C PHE A 398 11.12 1.11 -2.95
N TRP A 399 9.83 1.26 -2.67
CA TRP A 399 9.39 2.07 -1.55
C TRP A 399 9.66 1.43 -0.19
N GLU A 400 9.66 0.12 -0.10
CA GLU A 400 10.11 -0.57 1.12
C GLU A 400 11.59 -0.27 1.38
N MET A 401 12.44 -0.35 0.37
CA MET A 401 13.87 -0.03 0.49
C MET A 401 14.09 1.45 0.81
N GLU A 402 13.41 2.35 0.11
CA GLU A 402 13.49 3.79 0.39
C GLU A 402 13.15 4.08 1.86
N THR A 403 12.12 3.43 2.39
CA THR A 403 11.68 3.60 3.77
C THR A 403 12.72 3.08 4.77
N LEU A 404 13.34 1.93 4.51
CA LEU A 404 14.40 1.39 5.36
C LEU A 404 15.61 2.34 5.41
N LEU A 405 15.98 2.91 4.26
CA LEU A 405 17.07 3.89 4.17
C LEU A 405 16.73 5.17 4.94
N LEU A 406 15.50 5.66 4.81
CA LEU A 406 15.01 6.80 5.59
C LEU A 406 15.07 6.51 7.09
N GLY A 407 14.74 5.30 7.51
CA GLY A 407 14.87 4.88 8.92
C GLY A 407 16.28 5.07 9.46
N LYS A 408 17.31 4.79 8.63
CA LYS A 408 18.70 5.03 9.01
C LYS A 408 19.00 6.51 9.16
N PHE A 409 18.53 7.36 8.24
CA PHE A 409 18.73 8.80 8.30
C PHE A 409 18.05 9.43 9.52
N TYR A 410 16.84 8.98 9.85
CA TYR A 410 16.10 9.44 11.03
C TYR A 410 16.57 8.78 12.33
N GLN A 411 17.44 7.76 12.25
CA GLN A 411 17.95 7.03 13.42
C GLN A 411 16.83 6.42 14.28
N VAL A 412 15.90 5.77 13.62
CA VAL A 412 14.76 5.10 14.25
C VAL A 412 14.68 3.65 13.81
N ASN A 413 14.00 2.82 14.61
CA ASN A 413 13.66 1.45 14.19
C ASN A 413 12.43 1.49 13.28
N PRO A 414 12.56 1.16 11.99
CA PRO A 414 11.42 1.21 11.07
C PRO A 414 10.45 0.04 11.21
N LEU A 415 10.74 -0.94 12.06
CA LEU A 415 10.02 -2.21 12.10
C LEU A 415 9.07 -2.37 13.29
N ASP A 416 9.05 -1.45 14.24
CA ASP A 416 8.14 -1.48 15.37
C ASP A 416 7.12 -0.34 15.33
N GLN A 417 6.15 -0.39 16.23
CA GLN A 417 5.11 0.64 16.38
C GLN A 417 4.60 0.64 17.85
N PRO A 418 5.44 1.02 18.82
CA PRO A 418 5.08 0.87 20.24
C PRO A 418 3.91 1.74 20.69
N ALA A 419 3.71 2.91 20.10
CA ALA A 419 2.68 3.86 20.52
C ALA A 419 1.24 3.35 20.33
N VAL A 420 1.00 2.45 19.38
CA VAL A 420 -0.36 1.96 19.11
C VAL A 420 -0.82 0.86 20.06
N GLU A 421 0.08 0.30 20.86
CA GLU A 421 -0.23 -0.84 21.73
C GLU A 421 -1.17 -0.46 22.89
N LYS A 422 -0.98 0.71 23.50
CA LYS A 422 -1.82 1.15 24.62
C LYS A 422 -3.28 1.29 24.23
N GLY A 423 -3.59 1.89 23.09
CA GLY A 423 -4.96 2.03 22.59
C GLY A 423 -5.66 0.67 22.40
N LYS A 424 -4.93 -0.32 21.90
CA LYS A 424 -5.45 -1.69 21.77
C LYS A 424 -5.77 -2.31 23.12
N ARG A 425 -4.91 -2.16 24.10
CA ARG A 425 -5.11 -2.67 25.47
C ARG A 425 -6.32 -2.00 26.13
N LEU A 426 -6.46 -0.68 25.98
CA LEU A 426 -7.60 0.07 26.50
C LEU A 426 -8.92 -0.39 25.87
N THR A 427 -8.91 -0.67 24.59
CA THR A 427 -10.09 -1.21 23.90
C THR A 427 -10.51 -2.56 24.49
N TRP A 428 -9.56 -3.48 24.68
CA TRP A 428 -9.84 -4.77 25.33
C TRP A 428 -10.38 -4.59 26.74
N ALA A 429 -9.84 -3.63 27.50
CA ALA A 429 -10.30 -3.31 28.85
C ALA A 429 -11.76 -2.85 28.86
N LEU A 430 -12.11 -1.93 27.96
CA LEU A 430 -13.48 -1.42 27.83
C LEU A 430 -14.47 -2.52 27.40
N LEU A 431 -14.01 -3.50 26.65
CA LEU A 431 -14.83 -4.65 26.26
C LEU A 431 -14.92 -5.73 27.34
N GLY A 432 -14.26 -5.54 28.48
CA GLY A 432 -14.39 -6.43 29.64
C GLY A 432 -13.41 -7.61 29.64
N ARG A 433 -12.34 -7.58 28.86
CA ARG A 433 -11.32 -8.65 28.86
C ARG A 433 -10.61 -8.71 30.22
N LYS A 434 -10.54 -9.93 30.80
CA LYS A 434 -9.85 -10.17 32.07
C LYS A 434 -8.36 -9.84 31.95
N GLY A 435 -7.80 -9.27 33.01
CA GLY A 435 -6.40 -8.87 33.06
C GLY A 435 -6.14 -7.42 32.62
N PHE A 436 -7.19 -6.68 32.23
CA PHE A 436 -7.10 -5.29 31.76
C PHE A 436 -7.84 -4.30 32.67
N GLU A 437 -8.11 -4.67 33.91
CA GLU A 437 -8.89 -3.88 34.85
C GLU A 437 -8.23 -2.53 35.18
N LYS A 438 -6.89 -2.49 35.22
CA LYS A 438 -6.13 -1.26 35.46
C LYS A 438 -6.38 -0.23 34.36
N GLU A 439 -6.29 -0.66 33.10
CA GLU A 439 -6.50 0.18 31.93
C GLU A 439 -7.92 0.72 31.89
N ARG A 440 -8.91 -0.09 32.24
CA ARG A 440 -10.31 0.33 32.36
C ARG A 440 -10.47 1.42 33.38
N GLY A 441 -9.85 1.29 34.55
CA GLY A 441 -9.87 2.28 35.60
C GLY A 441 -9.27 3.62 35.17
N GLU A 442 -8.22 3.61 34.34
CA GLU A 442 -7.59 4.82 33.80
C GLU A 442 -8.59 5.63 32.93
N ILE A 443 -9.33 4.97 32.04
CA ILE A 443 -10.32 5.64 31.18
C ILE A 443 -11.48 6.19 32.01
N GLU A 444 -12.03 5.39 32.91
CA GLU A 444 -13.13 5.82 33.77
C GLU A 444 -12.76 7.03 34.64
N ALA A 445 -11.52 7.12 35.09
CA ALA A 445 -11.02 8.28 35.82
C ALA A 445 -10.88 9.51 34.94
N TRP A 446 -10.48 9.34 33.66
CA TRP A 446 -10.35 10.43 32.71
C TRP A 446 -11.69 11.01 32.26
N GLU A 447 -12.72 10.17 32.15
CA GLU A 447 -14.07 10.61 31.75
C GLU A 447 -14.82 11.42 32.85
N ARG A 448 -14.36 11.36 34.11
CA ARG A 448 -14.93 12.13 35.24
C ARG A 448 -14.42 13.56 35.31
#